data_1883d5d6140594811acd69503a1d4390
#
_entry.id   1883d5d6140594811acd69503a1d4390
#
_cell.length_a   1.000
_cell.length_b   1.000
_cell.length_c   1.000
_cell.angle_alpha   90.00
_cell.angle_beta   90.00
_cell.angle_gamma   90.00
#
_symmetry.space_group_name_H-M   'P 1'
#
loop_
_entity.id
_entity.type
_entity.pdbx_description
1 polymer ?
#
loop_
_entity_poly.entity_id
_entity_poly.type
_entity_poly.pdbx_seq_one_letter_code
_entity_poly.pdbx_strand_id
1 'polypeptide(L)'
;MAQSGAVAGFEPSTNGWHFGNDFSGPAITVPVPGLGKIGLGNASHGVCGGMVFAARDFLENGRPIPSDTTPPAQGTPLFEFVTGRLLDSFDIPRGVLKYLTWMATPDRDSHSWFGTDNGVQSLTVKHEWPKIKAAIDGGHTCPLGLVTVASTNPADLGANHVVLAHGYDLADAGDLTVHVYDPNSPNADSVTMTMNVHTPAQPAWISHNINISRSVRGFMALRYSRHDPPA
;
A
#
# COMPACT_ATOMS: atom_id res chain seq x y z
N MET A 1 18.93 13.39 15.26
CA MET A 1 17.82 13.89 16.12
C MET A 1 16.55 13.13 15.71
N ALA A 2 15.75 12.71 16.70
CA ALA A 2 14.47 12.07 16.44
C ALA A 2 13.59 12.98 15.57
N GLN A 3 12.82 12.41 14.67
CA GLN A 3 11.93 13.09 13.74
C GLN A 3 10.56 12.41 13.77
N SER A 4 9.52 13.21 13.60
CA SER A 4 8.16 12.69 13.42
C SER A 4 7.42 13.56 12.42
N GLY A 5 6.44 12.97 11.73
CA GLY A 5 5.55 13.68 10.83
C GLY A 5 4.18 13.02 10.83
N ALA A 6 3.14 13.82 10.69
CA ALA A 6 1.78 13.34 10.54
C ALA A 6 0.99 14.25 9.59
N VAL A 7 0.11 13.66 8.82
CA VAL A 7 -0.82 14.40 7.96
C VAL A 7 -1.95 14.96 8.81
N ALA A 8 -2.02 16.26 8.91
CA ALA A 8 -3.04 16.94 9.72
C ALA A 8 -4.46 16.60 9.21
N GLY A 9 -5.34 16.24 10.13
CA GLY A 9 -6.75 15.97 9.83
C GLY A 9 -7.02 14.61 9.20
N PHE A 10 -6.03 13.71 9.14
CA PHE A 10 -6.25 12.32 8.74
C PHE A 10 -6.18 11.39 9.96
N GLU A 11 -7.27 10.68 10.20
CA GLU A 11 -7.35 9.58 11.17
C GLU A 11 -8.09 8.40 10.50
N PRO A 12 -7.57 7.17 10.56
CA PRO A 12 -8.20 6.00 9.96
C PRO A 12 -9.66 5.79 10.34
N SER A 13 -10.03 6.04 11.60
CA SER A 13 -11.40 5.93 12.10
C SER A 13 -12.36 6.99 11.56
N THR A 14 -11.84 8.10 11.02
CA THR A 14 -12.65 9.21 10.50
C THR A 14 -12.59 9.32 8.97
N ASN A 15 -11.42 9.06 8.38
CA ASN A 15 -11.15 9.27 6.96
C ASN A 15 -10.94 7.96 6.19
N GLY A 16 -10.88 6.82 6.88
CA GLY A 16 -10.89 5.50 6.30
C GLY A 16 -12.31 4.95 6.16
N TRP A 17 -12.47 3.88 5.38
CA TRP A 17 -13.77 3.21 5.25
C TRP A 17 -14.17 2.54 6.56
N HIS A 18 -15.46 2.60 6.89
CA HIS A 18 -16.00 1.99 8.11
C HIS A 18 -16.38 0.50 7.92
N PHE A 19 -16.03 -0.09 6.80
CA PHE A 19 -16.16 -1.50 6.46
C PHE A 19 -14.83 -2.09 6.03
N GLY A 20 -14.68 -3.41 6.22
CA GLY A 20 -13.49 -4.14 5.81
C GLY A 20 -13.42 -4.36 4.30
N ASN A 21 -12.24 -4.76 3.84
CA ASN A 21 -11.95 -5.08 2.46
C ASN A 21 -12.54 -6.46 2.05
N ASP A 22 -13.84 -6.63 2.27
CA ASP A 22 -14.59 -7.87 2.02
C ASP A 22 -15.71 -7.62 1.00
N PHE A 23 -15.30 -7.35 -0.23
CA PHE A 23 -16.23 -7.09 -1.32
C PHE A 23 -16.76 -8.40 -1.91
N SER A 24 -18.06 -8.48 -2.12
CA SER A 24 -18.68 -9.54 -2.92
C SER A 24 -18.63 -9.15 -4.41
N GLY A 25 -18.15 -10.05 -5.27
CA GLY A 25 -18.15 -9.80 -6.71
C GLY A 25 -17.25 -10.73 -7.51
N PRO A 26 -17.30 -10.65 -8.84
CA PRO A 26 -16.46 -11.45 -9.73
C PRO A 26 -14.98 -11.08 -9.59
N ALA A 27 -14.12 -11.99 -10.03
CA ALA A 27 -12.68 -11.72 -10.12
C ALA A 27 -12.41 -10.49 -11.00
N ILE A 28 -11.64 -9.54 -10.46
CA ILE A 28 -11.16 -8.38 -11.22
C ILE A 28 -9.92 -8.82 -11.99
N THR A 29 -9.97 -8.69 -13.31
CA THR A 29 -8.82 -8.99 -14.16
C THR A 29 -8.34 -7.72 -14.86
N VAL A 30 -7.04 -7.55 -14.95
CA VAL A 30 -6.40 -6.41 -15.62
C VAL A 30 -5.65 -6.89 -16.84
N PRO A 31 -5.90 -6.32 -18.01
CA PRO A 31 -5.08 -6.57 -19.18
C PRO A 31 -3.73 -5.85 -19.00
N VAL A 32 -2.65 -6.62 -18.96
CA VAL A 32 -1.28 -6.09 -18.88
C VAL A 32 -0.58 -6.35 -20.21
N PRO A 33 -0.12 -5.32 -20.92
CA PRO A 33 0.59 -5.50 -22.19
C PRO A 33 1.78 -6.45 -22.04
N GLY A 34 1.82 -7.49 -22.88
CA GLY A 34 2.87 -8.51 -22.85
C GLY A 34 2.70 -9.64 -21.83
N LEU A 35 1.78 -9.52 -20.87
CA LEU A 35 1.51 -10.53 -19.83
C LEU A 35 0.09 -11.12 -19.90
N GLY A 36 -0.76 -10.58 -20.78
CA GLY A 36 -2.15 -11.03 -20.89
C GLY A 36 -3.05 -10.47 -19.79
N LYS A 37 -4.10 -11.23 -19.42
CA LYS A 37 -4.99 -10.85 -18.32
C LYS A 37 -4.46 -11.42 -17.02
N ILE A 38 -4.13 -10.54 -16.08
CA ILE A 38 -3.72 -10.91 -14.71
C ILE A 38 -4.93 -10.77 -13.80
N GLY A 39 -5.25 -11.82 -13.04
CA GLY A 39 -6.24 -11.76 -11.97
C GLY A 39 -5.69 -10.96 -10.79
N LEU A 40 -6.37 -9.89 -10.42
CA LEU A 40 -6.05 -9.11 -9.21
C LEU A 40 -6.69 -9.69 -7.95
N GLY A 41 -7.21 -10.90 -8.05
CA GLY A 41 -7.96 -11.58 -7.03
C GLY A 41 -9.47 -11.62 -7.34
N ASN A 42 -10.20 -12.38 -6.54
CA ASN A 42 -11.65 -12.20 -6.43
C ASN A 42 -11.88 -10.89 -5.69
N ALA A 43 -13.04 -10.29 -5.80
CA ALA A 43 -13.42 -9.21 -4.90
C ALA A 43 -13.30 -9.64 -3.41
N SER A 44 -13.37 -10.94 -3.11
CA SER A 44 -13.07 -11.55 -1.81
C SER A 44 -11.58 -11.60 -1.43
N HIS A 45 -10.64 -11.27 -2.34
CA HIS A 45 -9.21 -11.11 -2.06
C HIS A 45 -8.77 -9.65 -2.05
N GLY A 46 -9.76 -8.75 -2.14
CA GLY A 46 -9.63 -7.38 -1.76
C GLY A 46 -9.38 -6.39 -2.90
N VAL A 47 -10.05 -5.29 -2.73
CA VAL A 47 -9.86 -4.07 -3.51
C VAL A 47 -9.04 -3.04 -2.69
N CYS A 48 -8.11 -3.51 -1.87
CA CYS A 48 -7.35 -2.68 -0.93
C CYS A 48 -6.74 -1.44 -1.60
N GLY A 49 -6.14 -1.58 -2.78
CA GLY A 49 -5.61 -0.45 -3.56
C GLY A 49 -6.69 0.56 -3.91
N GLY A 50 -7.87 0.10 -4.31
CA GLY A 50 -9.02 0.93 -4.63
C GLY A 50 -9.55 1.68 -3.39
N MET A 51 -9.68 0.99 -2.27
CA MET A 51 -10.12 1.60 -1.00
C MET A 51 -9.14 2.68 -0.53
N VAL A 52 -7.84 2.41 -0.58
CA VAL A 52 -6.79 3.35 -0.20
C VAL A 52 -6.80 4.59 -1.08
N PHE A 53 -6.86 4.42 -2.40
CA PHE A 53 -6.89 5.54 -3.35
C PHE A 53 -8.18 6.35 -3.20
N ALA A 54 -9.33 5.69 -3.08
CA ALA A 54 -10.60 6.36 -2.88
C ALA A 54 -10.66 7.12 -1.54
N ALA A 55 -10.17 6.54 -0.43
CA ALA A 55 -10.12 7.24 0.86
C ALA A 55 -9.27 8.53 0.75
N ARG A 56 -8.12 8.45 0.06
CA ARG A 56 -7.30 9.62 -0.21
C ARG A 56 -8.02 10.64 -1.11
N ASP A 57 -8.79 10.21 -2.11
CA ASP A 57 -9.58 11.11 -2.95
C ASP A 57 -10.62 11.87 -2.13
N PHE A 58 -11.35 11.20 -1.22
CA PHE A 58 -12.29 11.88 -0.34
C PHE A 58 -11.59 12.94 0.51
N LEU A 59 -10.45 12.61 1.13
CA LEU A 59 -9.65 13.53 1.93
C LEU A 59 -9.21 14.75 1.10
N GLU A 60 -8.59 14.53 -0.06
CA GLU A 60 -8.03 15.61 -0.88
C GLU A 60 -9.10 16.50 -1.56
N ASN A 61 -10.34 15.99 -1.66
CA ASN A 61 -11.49 16.77 -2.10
C ASN A 61 -12.25 17.44 -0.92
N GLY A 62 -11.75 17.31 0.33
CA GLY A 62 -12.40 17.87 1.52
C GLY A 62 -13.79 17.29 1.78
N ARG A 63 -14.03 16.06 1.34
CA ARG A 63 -15.31 15.37 1.48
C ARG A 63 -15.20 14.30 2.56
N PRO A 64 -16.22 14.16 3.42
CA PRO A 64 -16.25 13.07 4.40
C PRO A 64 -16.36 11.73 3.68
N ILE A 65 -15.74 10.70 4.25
CA ILE A 65 -15.93 9.33 3.82
C ILE A 65 -17.41 8.93 4.07
N PRO A 66 -18.08 8.15 3.20
CA PRO A 66 -19.41 7.62 3.47
C PRO A 66 -19.46 6.82 4.77
N SER A 67 -20.56 7.00 5.53
CA SER A 67 -20.75 6.35 6.84
C SER A 67 -21.22 4.89 6.77
N ASP A 68 -21.26 4.31 5.58
CA ASP A 68 -21.65 2.92 5.38
C ASP A 68 -20.70 1.97 6.10
N THR A 69 -21.26 0.99 6.81
CA THR A 69 -20.52 -0.03 7.55
C THR A 69 -20.43 -1.37 6.80
N THR A 70 -20.93 -1.40 5.57
CA THR A 70 -20.87 -2.55 4.66
C THR A 70 -20.33 -2.09 3.30
N PRO A 71 -19.56 -2.94 2.59
CA PRO A 71 -19.11 -2.62 1.25
C PRO A 71 -20.26 -2.25 0.30
N PRO A 72 -20.04 -1.30 -0.63
CA PRO A 72 -21.07 -0.92 -1.59
C PRO A 72 -21.43 -2.09 -2.50
N ALA A 73 -22.73 -2.19 -2.85
CA ALA A 73 -23.22 -3.21 -3.75
C ALA A 73 -22.68 -3.02 -5.17
N GLN A 74 -22.44 -4.13 -5.87
CA GLN A 74 -22.01 -4.12 -7.27
C GLN A 74 -22.96 -3.29 -8.14
N GLY A 75 -22.40 -2.49 -9.06
CA GLY A 75 -23.15 -1.60 -9.96
C GLY A 75 -23.56 -0.28 -9.34
N THR A 76 -23.26 -0.02 -8.07
CA THR A 76 -23.45 1.32 -7.50
C THR A 76 -22.29 2.26 -7.90
N PRO A 77 -22.54 3.59 -7.99
CA PRO A 77 -21.48 4.55 -8.32
C PRO A 77 -20.24 4.44 -7.43
N LEU A 78 -20.44 4.19 -6.14
CA LEU A 78 -19.34 4.02 -5.17
C LEU A 78 -18.54 2.73 -5.41
N PHE A 79 -19.22 1.62 -5.73
CA PHE A 79 -18.55 0.37 -6.09
C PHE A 79 -17.68 0.55 -7.35
N GLU A 80 -18.25 1.15 -8.40
CA GLU A 80 -17.53 1.40 -9.66
C GLU A 80 -16.34 2.34 -9.44
N PHE A 81 -16.50 3.35 -8.59
CA PHE A 81 -15.42 4.26 -8.23
C PHE A 81 -14.28 3.51 -7.53
N VAL A 82 -14.55 2.76 -6.46
CA VAL A 82 -13.52 2.02 -5.72
C VAL A 82 -12.81 0.99 -6.60
N THR A 83 -13.56 0.27 -7.45
CA THR A 83 -12.97 -0.71 -8.37
C THR A 83 -12.17 -0.05 -9.50
N GLY A 84 -12.60 1.10 -9.99
CA GLY A 84 -11.82 1.92 -10.91
C GLY A 84 -10.50 2.37 -10.29
N ARG A 85 -10.55 2.86 -9.06
CA ARG A 85 -9.34 3.26 -8.30
C ARG A 85 -8.38 2.10 -8.03
N LEU A 86 -8.88 0.87 -7.92
CA LEU A 86 -8.01 -0.31 -7.86
C LEU A 86 -7.14 -0.42 -9.12
N LEU A 87 -7.71 -0.21 -10.30
CA LEU A 87 -6.93 -0.25 -11.55
C LEU A 87 -5.86 0.84 -11.57
N ASP A 88 -6.20 2.05 -11.12
CA ASP A 88 -5.27 3.16 -11.03
C ASP A 88 -4.11 2.88 -10.05
N SER A 89 -4.39 2.17 -8.94
CA SER A 89 -3.37 1.82 -7.95
C SER A 89 -2.26 0.92 -8.50
N PHE A 90 -2.52 0.23 -9.61
CA PHE A 90 -1.51 -0.58 -10.29
C PHE A 90 -0.64 0.21 -11.28
N ASP A 91 -0.97 1.48 -11.61
CA ASP A 91 -0.21 2.32 -12.57
C ASP A 91 0.27 1.49 -13.79
N ILE A 92 -0.69 0.87 -14.48
CA ILE A 92 -0.41 -0.09 -15.56
C ILE A 92 0.26 0.62 -16.75
N PRO A 93 1.34 0.07 -17.30
CA PRO A 93 2.01 -1.21 -16.94
C PRO A 93 3.12 -1.06 -15.89
N ARG A 94 3.52 0.16 -15.52
CA ARG A 94 4.74 0.44 -14.73
C ARG A 94 4.68 -0.13 -13.32
N GLY A 95 3.59 0.10 -12.62
CA GLY A 95 3.41 -0.37 -11.25
C GLY A 95 3.34 -1.88 -11.18
N VAL A 96 2.65 -2.54 -12.12
CA VAL A 96 2.62 -4.00 -12.23
C VAL A 96 4.04 -4.55 -12.43
N LEU A 97 4.81 -3.99 -13.36
CA LEU A 97 6.20 -4.41 -13.59
C LEU A 97 7.07 -4.19 -12.35
N LYS A 98 6.87 -3.08 -11.62
CA LYS A 98 7.59 -2.82 -10.37
C LYS A 98 7.28 -3.88 -9.32
N TYR A 99 6.00 -4.23 -9.12
CA TYR A 99 5.60 -5.31 -8.21
C TYR A 99 6.25 -6.64 -8.59
N LEU A 100 6.16 -7.05 -9.86
CA LEU A 100 6.74 -8.30 -10.33
C LEU A 100 8.26 -8.34 -10.14
N THR A 101 8.95 -7.24 -10.43
CA THR A 101 10.38 -7.11 -10.17
C THR A 101 10.70 -7.27 -8.68
N TRP A 102 9.97 -6.60 -7.79
CA TRP A 102 10.19 -6.69 -6.36
C TRP A 102 9.83 -8.05 -5.78
N MET A 103 8.77 -8.70 -6.28
CA MET A 103 8.43 -10.08 -5.91
C MET A 103 9.54 -11.06 -6.27
N ALA A 104 10.19 -10.87 -7.42
CA ALA A 104 11.31 -11.70 -7.88
C ALA A 104 12.64 -11.34 -7.21
N THR A 105 12.78 -10.15 -6.63
CA THR A 105 14.01 -9.68 -5.98
C THR A 105 14.19 -10.35 -4.62
N PRO A 106 15.41 -10.82 -4.27
CA PRO A 106 15.74 -11.32 -2.93
C PRO A 106 15.50 -10.25 -1.84
N ASP A 107 15.30 -10.67 -0.58
CA ASP A 107 15.09 -9.73 0.52
C ASP A 107 16.33 -8.91 0.84
N ARG A 108 17.50 -9.55 0.76
CA ARG A 108 18.80 -8.96 1.10
C ARG A 108 19.62 -8.61 -0.11
N ASP A 109 20.51 -7.66 0.09
CA ASP A 109 21.52 -7.32 -0.91
C ASP A 109 22.39 -8.53 -1.22
N SER A 110 22.74 -8.70 -2.48
CA SER A 110 23.74 -9.66 -2.93
C SER A 110 25.00 -8.90 -3.40
N HIS A 111 26.14 -9.47 -3.11
CA HIS A 111 27.43 -8.93 -3.50
C HIS A 111 28.07 -9.84 -4.54
N SER A 112 28.38 -9.28 -5.68
CA SER A 112 29.11 -9.96 -6.75
C SER A 112 30.39 -9.20 -7.08
N TRP A 113 31.26 -9.81 -7.87
CA TRP A 113 32.46 -9.13 -8.41
C TRP A 113 32.13 -7.85 -9.19
N PHE A 114 30.92 -7.77 -9.74
CA PHE A 114 30.46 -6.64 -10.55
C PHE A 114 29.72 -5.55 -9.75
N GLY A 115 29.55 -5.73 -8.45
CA GLY A 115 28.87 -4.74 -7.59
C GLY A 115 27.89 -5.35 -6.58
N THR A 116 27.07 -4.48 -6.03
CA THR A 116 25.99 -4.85 -5.09
C THR A 116 24.64 -4.71 -5.77
N ASP A 117 23.90 -5.80 -5.84
CA ASP A 117 22.49 -5.78 -6.22
C ASP A 117 21.64 -5.57 -4.97
N ASN A 118 20.83 -4.51 -4.96
CA ASN A 118 19.98 -4.20 -3.81
C ASN A 118 18.83 -5.21 -3.69
N GLY A 119 18.67 -5.77 -2.49
CA GLY A 119 17.49 -6.52 -2.10
C GLY A 119 16.29 -5.61 -1.82
N VAL A 120 15.10 -6.24 -1.64
CA VAL A 120 13.83 -5.53 -1.38
C VAL A 120 13.96 -4.60 -0.16
N GLN A 121 14.68 -5.03 0.88
CA GLN A 121 14.89 -4.24 2.10
C GLN A 121 15.67 -2.96 1.82
N SER A 122 16.79 -3.06 1.11
CA SER A 122 17.59 -1.90 0.71
C SER A 122 16.83 -0.97 -0.25
N LEU A 123 16.08 -1.53 -1.19
CA LEU A 123 15.22 -0.75 -2.08
C LEU A 123 14.18 0.06 -1.30
N THR A 124 13.54 -0.56 -0.29
CA THR A 124 12.58 0.10 0.59
C THR A 124 13.22 1.29 1.31
N VAL A 125 14.36 1.07 1.99
CA VAL A 125 15.00 2.11 2.81
C VAL A 125 15.64 3.20 1.95
N LYS A 126 16.39 2.81 0.92
CA LYS A 126 17.20 3.76 0.13
C LYS A 126 16.37 4.57 -0.88
N HIS A 127 15.31 3.95 -1.44
CA HIS A 127 14.61 4.54 -2.58
C HIS A 127 13.16 4.91 -2.30
N GLU A 128 12.47 4.19 -1.43
CA GLU A 128 11.03 4.41 -1.20
C GLU A 128 10.76 5.20 0.09
N TRP A 129 11.43 4.89 1.19
CA TRP A 129 11.25 5.62 2.44
C TRP A 129 11.45 7.15 2.30
N PRO A 130 12.49 7.66 1.63
CA PRO A 130 12.64 9.11 1.43
C PRO A 130 11.46 9.77 0.73
N LYS A 131 10.81 9.07 -0.22
CA LYS A 131 9.63 9.58 -0.93
C LYS A 131 8.40 9.64 -0.02
N ILE A 132 8.22 8.58 0.79
CA ILE A 132 7.12 8.48 1.75
C ILE A 132 7.24 9.57 2.80
N LYS A 133 8.45 9.71 3.37
CA LYS A 133 8.75 10.77 4.32
C LYS A 133 8.47 12.16 3.74
N ALA A 134 8.94 12.42 2.53
CA ALA A 134 8.72 13.71 1.87
C ALA A 134 7.23 14.00 1.60
N ALA A 135 6.43 12.97 1.28
CA ALA A 135 4.98 13.12 1.11
C ALA A 135 4.31 13.51 2.43
N ILE A 136 4.61 12.79 3.52
CA ILE A 136 4.04 13.06 4.85
C ILE A 136 4.48 14.43 5.38
N ASP A 137 5.76 14.78 5.24
CA ASP A 137 6.29 16.09 5.62
C ASP A 137 5.65 17.23 4.81
N GLY A 138 5.24 16.94 3.58
CA GLY A 138 4.47 17.85 2.70
C GLY A 138 2.97 17.91 3.03
N GLY A 139 2.50 17.21 4.06
CA GLY A 139 1.09 17.18 4.45
C GLY A 139 0.21 16.25 3.61
N HIS A 140 0.81 15.30 2.88
CA HIS A 140 0.09 14.36 2.02
C HIS A 140 0.21 12.92 2.53
N THR A 141 -0.91 12.21 2.56
CA THR A 141 -0.90 10.76 2.77
C THR A 141 -0.19 10.07 1.59
N CYS A 142 0.41 8.91 1.83
CA CYS A 142 1.15 8.18 0.81
C CYS A 142 0.64 6.74 0.67
N PRO A 143 0.02 6.35 -0.45
CA PRO A 143 -0.33 4.95 -0.71
C PRO A 143 0.92 4.09 -0.81
N LEU A 144 0.94 2.99 -0.07
CA LEU A 144 2.04 2.04 -0.02
C LEU A 144 1.62 0.68 -0.58
N GLY A 145 2.37 0.20 -1.56
CA GLY A 145 2.30 -1.19 -1.98
C GLY A 145 3.21 -2.07 -1.14
N LEU A 146 2.64 -3.01 -0.42
CA LEU A 146 3.36 -3.97 0.41
C LEU A 146 3.70 -5.21 -0.40
N VAL A 147 4.97 -5.57 -0.45
CA VAL A 147 5.44 -6.81 -1.08
C VAL A 147 5.47 -7.90 -0.02
N THR A 148 4.58 -8.89 -0.15
CA THR A 148 4.38 -9.95 0.83
C THR A 148 4.76 -11.33 0.32
N VAL A 149 4.98 -11.48 -0.98
CA VAL A 149 5.35 -12.74 -1.61
C VAL A 149 6.68 -12.67 -2.33
N ALA A 150 7.44 -13.78 -2.27
CA ALA A 150 8.61 -14.01 -3.13
C ALA A 150 8.17 -14.93 -4.28
N SER A 151 8.02 -14.38 -5.49
CA SER A 151 7.50 -15.13 -6.63
C SER A 151 7.89 -14.47 -7.94
N THR A 152 8.05 -15.30 -8.98
CA THR A 152 8.16 -14.86 -10.38
C THR A 152 6.86 -15.05 -11.15
N ASN A 153 5.83 -15.61 -10.50
CA ASN A 153 4.53 -15.85 -11.13
C ASN A 153 3.65 -14.60 -11.08
N PRO A 154 3.24 -14.02 -12.22
CA PRO A 154 2.34 -12.87 -12.24
C PRO A 154 0.97 -13.12 -11.57
N ALA A 155 0.52 -14.36 -11.47
CA ALA A 155 -0.74 -14.68 -10.78
C ALA A 155 -0.70 -14.39 -9.27
N ASP A 156 0.49 -14.31 -8.68
CA ASP A 156 0.67 -14.00 -7.27
C ASP A 156 0.63 -12.48 -6.96
N LEU A 157 0.43 -11.64 -7.98
CA LEU A 157 0.35 -10.19 -7.82
C LEU A 157 -0.74 -9.80 -6.81
N GLY A 158 -1.90 -10.43 -6.87
CA GLY A 158 -3.02 -10.19 -5.96
C GLY A 158 -2.80 -10.66 -4.51
N ALA A 159 -1.69 -11.34 -4.23
CA ALA A 159 -1.32 -11.73 -2.87
C ALA A 159 -0.61 -10.61 -2.08
N ASN A 160 -0.24 -9.51 -2.75
CA ASN A 160 0.29 -8.31 -2.12
C ASN A 160 -0.84 -7.46 -1.51
N HIS A 161 -0.48 -6.44 -0.71
CA HIS A 161 -1.46 -5.60 -0.03
C HIS A 161 -1.15 -4.11 -0.24
N VAL A 162 -2.15 -3.26 -0.03
CA VAL A 162 -2.00 -1.80 -0.14
C VAL A 162 -2.56 -1.15 1.13
N VAL A 163 -1.78 -0.24 1.70
CA VAL A 163 -2.16 0.57 2.87
C VAL A 163 -1.89 2.05 2.60
N LEU A 164 -2.42 2.96 3.42
CA LEU A 164 -2.21 4.40 3.29
C LEU A 164 -1.37 4.91 4.46
N ALA A 165 -0.13 5.29 4.22
CA ALA A 165 0.70 5.93 5.23
C ALA A 165 0.23 7.36 5.49
N HIS A 166 0.09 7.72 6.77
CA HIS A 166 -0.37 9.05 7.19
C HIS A 166 0.52 9.68 8.28
N GLY A 167 1.49 8.93 8.80
CA GLY A 167 2.41 9.45 9.82
C GLY A 167 3.63 8.55 9.99
N TYR A 168 4.63 9.08 10.67
CA TYR A 168 5.82 8.32 11.05
C TYR A 168 6.47 8.87 12.31
N ASP A 169 7.19 7.99 13.03
CA ASP A 169 8.16 8.32 14.06
C ASP A 169 9.50 7.67 13.71
N LEU A 170 10.57 8.45 13.70
CA LEU A 170 11.93 7.97 13.40
C LEU A 170 12.86 8.37 14.54
N ALA A 171 13.35 7.39 15.29
CA ALA A 171 14.32 7.59 16.36
C ALA A 171 15.74 7.79 15.81
N ASP A 172 16.64 8.38 16.63
CA ASP A 172 18.04 8.60 16.28
C ASP A 172 18.79 7.29 15.96
N ALA A 173 18.40 6.20 16.61
CA ALA A 173 18.96 4.87 16.38
C ALA A 173 18.50 4.23 15.05
N GLY A 174 17.63 4.90 14.29
CA GLY A 174 17.09 4.42 13.03
C GLY A 174 15.82 3.58 13.18
N ASP A 175 15.26 3.46 14.37
CA ASP A 175 13.97 2.80 14.58
C ASP A 175 12.85 3.67 14.00
N LEU A 176 12.20 3.14 12.98
CA LEU A 176 11.12 3.78 12.24
C LEU A 176 9.79 3.08 12.55
N THR A 177 8.80 3.85 12.94
CA THR A 177 7.39 3.47 12.96
C THR A 177 6.66 4.23 11.86
N VAL A 178 5.93 3.53 10.99
CA VAL A 178 5.05 4.11 9.98
C VAL A 178 3.61 3.85 10.40
N HIS A 179 2.82 4.91 10.57
CA HIS A 179 1.39 4.85 10.88
C HIS A 179 0.60 4.71 9.59
N VAL A 180 -0.30 3.73 9.53
CA VAL A 180 -1.02 3.41 8.29
C VAL A 180 -2.52 3.21 8.54
N TYR A 181 -3.33 3.57 7.56
CA TYR A 181 -4.69 3.06 7.42
C TYR A 181 -4.63 1.75 6.66
N ASP A 182 -5.19 0.69 7.24
CA ASP A 182 -5.32 -0.64 6.65
C ASP A 182 -6.78 -0.92 6.29
N PRO A 183 -7.12 -1.11 5.00
CA PRO A 183 -8.49 -1.45 4.58
C PRO A 183 -9.05 -2.74 5.20
N ASN A 184 -8.20 -3.64 5.70
CA ASN A 184 -8.62 -4.86 6.38
C ASN A 184 -8.95 -4.63 7.86
N SER A 185 -8.70 -3.44 8.39
CA SER A 185 -8.88 -3.06 9.80
C SER A 185 -9.69 -1.77 9.90
N PRO A 186 -11.01 -1.80 9.59
CA PRO A 186 -11.83 -0.60 9.62
C PRO A 186 -11.83 0.05 11.02
N ASN A 187 -11.84 1.39 11.05
CA ASN A 187 -11.86 2.19 12.28
C ASN A 187 -10.65 1.98 13.23
N ALA A 188 -9.52 1.45 12.76
CA ALA A 188 -8.35 1.18 13.58
C ALA A 188 -7.27 2.25 13.40
N ASP A 189 -7.08 3.12 14.41
CA ASP A 189 -6.09 4.22 14.38
C ASP A 189 -4.67 3.79 14.79
N SER A 190 -4.52 2.57 15.32
CA SER A 190 -3.26 2.08 15.88
C SER A 190 -2.49 1.12 14.97
N VAL A 191 -2.81 1.09 13.66
CA VAL A 191 -2.11 0.19 12.73
C VAL A 191 -0.77 0.77 12.34
N THR A 192 0.29 -0.03 12.52
CA THR A 192 1.68 0.40 12.30
C THR A 192 2.52 -0.66 11.61
N MET A 193 3.59 -0.19 10.98
CA MET A 193 4.75 -1.00 10.60
C MET A 193 6.00 -0.44 11.29
N THR A 194 6.84 -1.31 11.86
CA THR A 194 8.08 -0.92 12.54
C THR A 194 9.29 -1.64 11.96
N MET A 195 10.39 -0.92 11.82
CA MET A 195 11.65 -1.45 11.27
C MET A 195 12.82 -0.56 11.68
N ASN A 196 14.06 -1.06 11.52
CA ASN A 196 15.24 -0.22 11.68
C ASN A 196 15.83 0.12 10.29
N VAL A 197 15.90 1.40 9.96
CA VAL A 197 16.39 1.87 8.64
C VAL A 197 17.90 1.86 8.51
N HIS A 198 18.65 1.73 9.61
CA HIS A 198 20.11 1.62 9.59
C HIS A 198 20.58 0.17 9.38
N THR A 199 19.73 -0.81 9.70
CA THR A 199 20.06 -2.24 9.61
C THR A 199 19.02 -3.03 8.80
N PRO A 200 18.82 -2.73 7.51
CA PRO A 200 17.75 -3.35 6.71
C PRO A 200 18.02 -4.84 6.36
N ALA A 201 19.18 -5.37 6.71
CA ALA A 201 19.59 -6.74 6.32
C ALA A 201 19.14 -7.86 7.29
N GLN A 202 18.29 -7.55 8.30
CA GLN A 202 17.82 -8.54 9.26
C GLN A 202 16.62 -9.33 8.70
N PRO A 203 16.52 -10.67 8.97
CA PRO A 203 15.31 -11.42 8.66
C PRO A 203 14.09 -10.86 9.40
N ALA A 204 12.91 -10.87 8.77
CA ALA A 204 11.67 -10.36 9.36
C ALA A 204 11.83 -8.94 9.95
N TRP A 205 12.55 -8.09 9.25
CA TRP A 205 12.92 -6.75 9.70
C TRP A 205 11.74 -5.77 9.81
N ILE A 206 10.61 -6.04 9.14
CA ILE A 206 9.36 -5.30 9.31
C ILE A 206 8.45 -6.07 10.26
N SER A 207 8.18 -5.50 11.43
CA SER A 207 7.12 -5.93 12.32
C SER A 207 5.88 -5.07 12.07
N HIS A 208 4.69 -5.64 12.11
CA HIS A 208 3.44 -4.94 11.83
C HIS A 208 2.25 -5.59 12.53
N ASN A 209 1.19 -4.80 12.74
CA ASN A 209 -0.13 -5.27 13.15
C ASN A 209 -1.21 -5.09 12.06
N ILE A 210 -0.80 -4.94 10.80
CA ILE A 210 -1.68 -4.97 9.64
C ILE A 210 -2.41 -6.32 9.59
N ASN A 211 -3.70 -6.32 9.30
CA ASN A 211 -4.53 -7.52 9.27
C ASN A 211 -4.32 -8.35 7.99
N ILE A 212 -3.12 -8.91 7.86
CA ILE A 212 -2.70 -9.84 6.81
C ILE A 212 -1.96 -11.03 7.44
N SER A 213 -2.06 -12.21 6.84
CA SER A 213 -1.42 -13.43 7.34
C SER A 213 0.04 -13.59 6.92
N ARG A 214 0.57 -12.70 6.07
CA ARG A 214 1.91 -12.79 5.51
C ARG A 214 2.83 -11.72 6.08
N SER A 215 4.13 -12.05 6.16
CA SER A 215 5.16 -11.06 6.50
C SER A 215 5.32 -10.04 5.37
N VAL A 216 5.57 -8.80 5.72
CA VAL A 216 5.94 -7.73 4.79
C VAL A 216 7.43 -7.82 4.50
N ARG A 217 7.80 -8.05 3.24
CA ARG A 217 9.19 -8.13 2.77
C ARG A 217 9.79 -6.75 2.53
N GLY A 218 8.94 -5.81 2.14
CA GLY A 218 9.25 -4.42 1.88
C GLY A 218 8.02 -3.68 1.38
N PHE A 219 8.15 -2.38 1.21
CA PHE A 219 7.06 -1.52 0.72
C PHE A 219 7.58 -0.47 -0.26
N MET A 220 6.68 -0.02 -1.13
CA MET A 220 6.99 1.00 -2.11
C MET A 220 5.89 2.07 -2.15
N ALA A 221 6.27 3.32 -2.35
CA ALA A 221 5.33 4.40 -2.64
C ALA A 221 4.66 4.14 -4.00
N LEU A 222 3.32 4.18 -4.02
CA LEU A 222 2.53 4.08 -5.24
C LEU A 222 2.30 5.47 -5.83
N ARG A 223 2.29 5.54 -7.15
CA ARG A 223 1.96 6.77 -7.85
C ARG A 223 0.47 7.03 -7.72
N TYR A 224 0.12 8.22 -7.30
CA TYR A 224 -1.26 8.64 -7.11
C TYR A 224 -1.57 9.89 -7.93
N SER A 225 -2.78 9.96 -8.45
CA SER A 225 -3.40 11.15 -9.02
C SER A 225 -4.80 11.28 -8.43
N ARG A 226 -5.19 12.50 -8.03
CA ARG A 226 -6.51 12.76 -7.44
C ARG A 226 -7.63 12.56 -8.47
N HIS A 227 -8.71 11.94 -8.03
CA HIS A 227 -9.98 11.86 -8.75
C HIS A 227 -11.11 12.44 -7.88
N ASP A 228 -12.17 12.89 -8.52
CA ASP A 228 -13.35 13.38 -7.80
C ASP A 228 -14.23 12.20 -7.41
N PRO A 229 -14.51 11.98 -6.11
CA PRO A 229 -15.42 10.92 -5.68
C PRO A 229 -16.86 11.16 -6.17
N PRO A 230 -17.68 10.10 -6.35
CA PRO A 230 -19.09 10.24 -6.68
C PRO A 230 -19.83 11.03 -5.58
N ALA A 231 -20.93 11.68 -5.98
CA ALA A 231 -21.77 12.49 -5.10
C ALA A 231 -22.42 11.61 -4.01
#